data_4907e1d6de69db2cbc4ab32033284926
#
_entry.id   4907e1d6de69db2cbc4ab32033284926
#
_cell.length_a   1.000
_cell.length_b   1.000
_cell.length_c   1.000
_cell.angle_alpha   90.00
_cell.angle_beta   90.00
_cell.angle_gamma   90.00
#
_symmetry.space_group_name_H-M   'P 1'
#
loop_
_entity.id
_entity.type
_entity.pdbx_description
1 polymer ?
#
loop_
_entity_poly.entity_id
_entity_poly.type
_entity_poly.pdbx_seq_one_letter_code
_entity_poly.pdbx_strand_id
1 'polypeptide(L)'
;RAEDISGVKLVLHGGRVVTKERTGCNTGTTVIVEDLFYNTPARRKFMKTDAREASSIIELIQQYAVCYAGIRFMMINNGMTLFSTNGDGDPQAVINLLYPSLVRNGLLPVSSGSVKGYVSDPGSTMSTRKGQLFFVNGRLVSSAVIEKGLEEGYQGRVFSGFPAAVLFIEAEPSDIDVNIHPGKQEIRFLRQDDVRSDIADAVSKAVMTDAGVPKGFVKNIESTAEKQLNVDVQQKEEKKE
;
A
#
# COMPACT_ATOMS: atom_id res chain seq x y z
N ARG A 1 21.74 -12.59 18.35
CA ARG A 1 21.17 -13.74 17.59
C ARG A 1 20.21 -14.48 18.51
N ALA A 2 19.33 -15.30 17.97
CA ALA A 2 18.33 -16.03 18.76
C ALA A 2 18.94 -17.00 19.79
N GLU A 3 20.20 -17.37 19.62
CA GLU A 3 20.97 -18.26 20.48
C GLU A 3 21.71 -17.52 21.62
N ASP A 4 21.76 -16.18 21.58
CA ASP A 4 22.45 -15.40 22.60
C ASP A 4 21.52 -15.16 23.81
N ILE A 5 22.01 -15.49 25.01
CA ILE A 5 21.30 -15.30 26.29
C ILE A 5 21.19 -13.80 26.68
N SER A 6 22.01 -12.94 26.08
CA SER A 6 22.05 -11.51 26.39
C SER A 6 22.08 -10.65 25.12
N GLY A 7 21.37 -9.54 25.14
CA GLY A 7 21.45 -8.51 24.11
C GLY A 7 22.55 -7.49 24.37
N VAL A 8 22.68 -6.56 23.44
CA VAL A 8 23.58 -5.41 23.57
C VAL A 8 22.75 -4.13 23.50
N LYS A 9 22.89 -3.29 24.51
CA LYS A 9 22.39 -1.90 24.49
C LYS A 9 23.52 -0.99 24.05
N LEU A 10 23.27 -0.23 22.99
CA LEU A 10 24.21 0.73 22.42
C LEU A 10 23.57 2.12 22.46
N VAL A 11 24.25 3.08 23.07
CA VAL A 11 23.83 4.49 23.11
C VAL A 11 24.81 5.32 22.29
N LEU A 12 24.26 6.09 21.35
CA LEU A 12 25.03 6.98 20.48
C LEU A 12 24.54 8.43 20.65
N HIS A 13 25.47 9.35 20.75
CA HIS A 13 25.18 10.79 20.69
C HIS A 13 25.93 11.39 19.51
N GLY A 14 25.19 11.94 18.53
CA GLY A 14 25.78 12.57 17.36
C GLY A 14 26.72 11.64 16.55
N GLY A 15 26.43 10.35 16.50
CA GLY A 15 27.26 9.35 15.82
C GLY A 15 28.42 8.79 16.64
N ARG A 16 28.66 9.27 17.88
CA ARG A 16 29.69 8.74 18.77
C ARG A 16 29.08 7.76 19.78
N VAL A 17 29.71 6.61 19.95
CA VAL A 17 29.31 5.63 20.98
C VAL A 17 29.61 6.20 22.36
N VAL A 18 28.55 6.31 23.17
CA VAL A 18 28.65 6.76 24.57
C VAL A 18 28.67 5.57 25.51
N THR A 19 27.80 4.61 25.28
CA THR A 19 27.68 3.42 26.13
C THR A 19 27.48 2.17 25.25
N LYS A 20 28.16 1.08 25.66
CA LYS A 20 27.94 -0.26 25.09
C LYS A 20 27.95 -1.25 26.23
N GLU A 21 26.81 -1.84 26.52
CA GLU A 21 26.65 -2.76 27.67
C GLU A 21 25.84 -4.00 27.26
N ARG A 22 26.07 -5.10 27.97
CA ARG A 22 25.21 -6.29 27.87
C ARG A 22 23.95 -6.06 28.70
N THR A 23 22.81 -6.49 28.16
CA THR A 23 21.51 -6.36 28.83
C THR A 23 20.64 -7.57 28.54
N GLY A 24 19.75 -7.89 29.46
CA GLY A 24 18.67 -8.85 29.17
C GLY A 24 17.67 -8.22 28.19
N CYS A 25 17.32 -8.92 27.15
CA CYS A 25 16.30 -8.50 26.21
C CYS A 25 15.66 -9.70 25.51
N ASN A 26 14.44 -9.52 25.03
CA ASN A 26 13.81 -10.47 24.13
C ASN A 26 14.51 -10.48 22.76
N THR A 27 14.36 -11.58 22.01
CA THR A 27 14.84 -11.64 20.63
C THR A 27 14.21 -10.54 19.79
N GLY A 28 15.04 -9.75 19.12
CA GLY A 28 14.59 -8.62 18.32
C GLY A 28 15.54 -7.43 18.37
N THR A 29 15.11 -6.31 17.79
CA THR A 29 15.85 -5.05 17.78
C THR A 29 14.92 -3.92 18.18
N THR A 30 15.32 -3.13 19.17
CA THR A 30 14.64 -1.88 19.52
C THR A 30 15.53 -0.71 19.14
N VAL A 31 14.99 0.24 18.40
CA VAL A 31 15.67 1.48 18.02
C VAL A 31 14.89 2.65 18.62
N ILE A 32 15.57 3.47 19.42
CA ILE A 32 15.00 4.69 20.03
C ILE A 32 15.76 5.87 19.43
N VAL A 33 15.03 6.83 18.88
CA VAL A 33 15.61 8.08 18.35
C VAL A 33 14.99 9.24 19.08
N GLU A 34 15.83 10.04 19.73
CA GLU A 34 15.44 11.21 20.50
C GLU A 34 16.16 12.45 19.93
N ASP A 35 15.58 13.62 20.11
CA ASP A 35 16.15 14.91 19.70
C ASP A 35 16.69 14.92 18.26
N LEU A 36 15.87 14.44 17.31
CA LEU A 36 16.24 14.35 15.90
C LEU A 36 16.76 15.70 15.38
N PHE A 37 17.94 15.68 14.75
CA PHE A 37 18.64 16.85 14.21
C PHE A 37 19.15 17.85 15.27
N TYR A 38 19.33 17.46 16.55
CA TYR A 38 19.88 18.36 17.57
C TYR A 38 21.26 18.93 17.17
N ASN A 39 22.09 18.15 16.47
CA ASN A 39 23.41 18.50 16.00
C ASN A 39 23.47 18.99 14.55
N THR A 40 22.30 19.16 13.89
CA THR A 40 22.18 19.65 12.51
C THR A 40 21.09 20.72 12.40
N PRO A 41 21.32 21.94 12.94
CA PRO A 41 20.30 22.99 13.04
C PRO A 41 19.68 23.37 11.69
N ALA A 42 20.45 23.32 10.61
CA ALA A 42 19.94 23.57 9.27
C ALA A 42 18.84 22.58 8.89
N ARG A 43 19.04 21.27 9.12
CA ARG A 43 18.00 20.26 8.85
C ARG A 43 16.78 20.43 9.74
N ARG A 44 16.97 20.78 11.03
CA ARG A 44 15.89 21.04 11.96
C ARG A 44 14.98 22.18 11.50
N LYS A 45 15.55 23.23 10.89
CA LYS A 45 14.76 24.36 10.33
C LYS A 45 13.86 23.98 9.14
N PHE A 46 14.20 22.89 8.43
CA PHE A 46 13.38 22.39 7.31
C PHE A 46 12.30 21.41 7.73
N MET A 47 12.23 21.01 9.00
CA MET A 47 11.13 20.19 9.51
C MET A 47 9.80 20.97 9.41
N LYS A 48 8.78 20.28 9.00
CA LYS A 48 7.42 20.79 8.99
C LYS A 48 6.84 20.78 10.41
N THR A 49 5.55 21.10 10.53
CA THR A 49 4.86 20.94 11.83
C THR A 49 4.77 19.46 12.21
N ASP A 50 4.76 19.17 13.51
CA ASP A 50 4.69 17.79 14.04
C ASP A 50 3.55 16.99 13.42
N ALA A 51 2.39 17.60 13.21
CA ALA A 51 1.25 16.96 12.57
C ALA A 51 1.53 16.56 11.11
N ARG A 52 2.26 17.39 10.36
CA ARG A 52 2.64 17.09 8.97
C ARG A 52 3.73 16.01 8.89
N GLU A 53 4.71 16.08 9.79
CA GLU A 53 5.75 15.04 9.86
C GLU A 53 5.12 13.71 10.26
N ALA A 54 4.25 13.70 11.27
CA ALA A 54 3.53 12.49 11.68
C ALA A 54 2.70 11.90 10.52
N SER A 55 1.98 12.74 9.77
CA SER A 55 1.22 12.28 8.59
C SER A 55 2.12 11.64 7.53
N SER A 56 3.28 12.23 7.26
CA SER A 56 4.23 11.69 6.29
C SER A 56 4.82 10.34 6.75
N ILE A 57 5.10 10.20 8.05
CA ILE A 57 5.59 8.95 8.65
C ILE A 57 4.51 7.86 8.56
N ILE A 58 3.27 8.20 8.93
CA ILE A 58 2.14 7.26 8.86
C ILE A 58 1.96 6.76 7.42
N GLU A 59 1.93 7.67 6.44
CA GLU A 59 1.82 7.33 5.02
C GLU A 59 2.94 6.38 4.57
N LEU A 60 4.18 6.66 4.96
CA LEU A 60 5.32 5.81 4.62
C LEU A 60 5.19 4.41 5.23
N ILE A 61 4.78 4.30 6.49
CA ILE A 61 4.59 2.99 7.15
C ILE A 61 3.43 2.22 6.54
N GLN A 62 2.34 2.90 6.14
CA GLN A 62 1.22 2.28 5.41
C GLN A 62 1.70 1.69 4.06
N GLN A 63 2.52 2.42 3.32
CA GLN A 63 3.10 1.96 2.05
C GLN A 63 4.01 0.73 2.26
N TYR A 64 4.85 0.73 3.31
CA TYR A 64 5.65 -0.44 3.66
C TYR A 64 4.78 -1.64 4.07
N ALA A 65 3.69 -1.42 4.82
CA ALA A 65 2.78 -2.47 5.22
C ALA A 65 2.11 -3.15 4.02
N VAL A 66 1.75 -2.38 2.98
CA VAL A 66 1.23 -2.93 1.71
C VAL A 66 2.32 -3.71 0.97
N CYS A 67 3.53 -3.16 0.87
CA CYS A 67 4.64 -3.79 0.17
C CYS A 67 5.07 -5.12 0.81
N TYR A 68 5.07 -5.15 2.14
CA TYR A 68 5.54 -6.28 2.94
C TYR A 68 4.40 -6.88 3.77
N ALA A 69 3.32 -7.27 3.11
CA ALA A 69 2.10 -7.79 3.75
C ALA A 69 2.34 -9.04 4.63
N GLY A 70 3.45 -9.77 4.40
CA GLY A 70 3.90 -10.89 5.25
C GLY A 70 4.55 -10.46 6.57
N ILE A 71 4.71 -9.16 6.81
CA ILE A 71 5.22 -8.60 8.07
C ILE A 71 4.07 -7.92 8.80
N ARG A 72 3.94 -8.21 10.10
CA ARG A 72 3.01 -7.49 10.96
C ARG A 72 3.55 -6.10 11.30
N PHE A 73 2.82 -5.07 10.89
CA PHE A 73 3.08 -3.68 11.27
C PHE A 73 2.09 -3.23 12.34
N MET A 74 2.58 -2.49 13.32
CA MET A 74 1.75 -1.77 14.29
C MET A 74 2.25 -0.33 14.36
N MET A 75 1.37 0.63 14.10
CA MET A 75 1.67 2.06 14.19
C MET A 75 0.98 2.66 15.40
N ILE A 76 1.79 3.26 16.27
CA ILE A 76 1.32 3.95 17.47
C ILE A 76 1.77 5.43 17.37
N ASN A 77 0.85 6.34 17.60
CA ASN A 77 1.13 7.77 17.67
C ASN A 77 0.54 8.35 18.96
N ASN A 78 1.36 9.01 19.77
CA ASN A 78 0.96 9.58 21.06
C ASN A 78 0.17 8.59 21.95
N GLY A 79 0.64 7.34 22.01
CA GLY A 79 0.02 6.28 22.81
C GLY A 79 -1.23 5.64 22.21
N MET A 80 -1.74 6.15 21.08
CA MET A 80 -2.90 5.59 20.37
C MET A 80 -2.44 4.70 19.22
N THR A 81 -2.96 3.47 19.17
CA THR A 81 -2.74 2.58 18.01
C THR A 81 -3.58 3.08 16.84
N LEU A 82 -2.92 3.49 15.76
CA LEU A 82 -3.57 3.97 14.55
C LEU A 82 -4.00 2.81 13.65
N PHE A 83 -3.14 1.80 13.51
CA PHE A 83 -3.46 0.56 12.79
C PHE A 83 -2.54 -0.58 13.23
N SER A 84 -2.97 -1.81 12.95
CA SER A 84 -2.17 -3.03 13.08
C SER A 84 -2.54 -3.99 11.95
N THR A 85 -1.54 -4.51 11.21
CA THR A 85 -1.75 -5.53 10.17
C THR A 85 -1.50 -6.92 10.73
N ASN A 86 -2.01 -7.95 10.06
CA ASN A 86 -1.88 -9.34 10.52
C ASN A 86 -0.50 -9.95 10.22
N GLY A 87 0.12 -9.56 9.09
CA GLY A 87 1.36 -10.17 8.61
C GLY A 87 1.16 -11.55 7.98
N ASP A 88 -0.03 -11.78 7.42
CA ASP A 88 -0.46 -13.06 6.82
C ASP A 88 -0.09 -13.21 5.34
N GLY A 89 0.51 -12.18 4.76
CA GLY A 89 0.95 -12.17 3.36
C GLY A 89 -0.15 -11.80 2.36
N ASP A 90 -1.29 -11.31 2.81
CA ASP A 90 -2.37 -10.83 1.94
C ASP A 90 -2.32 -9.31 1.74
N PRO A 91 -1.78 -8.81 0.60
CA PRO A 91 -1.74 -7.38 0.30
C PRO A 91 -3.15 -6.77 0.18
N GLN A 92 -4.14 -7.53 -0.30
CA GLN A 92 -5.50 -7.03 -0.45
C GLN A 92 -6.13 -6.72 0.91
N ALA A 93 -5.96 -7.59 1.90
CA ALA A 93 -6.42 -7.34 3.26
C ALA A 93 -5.78 -6.07 3.84
N VAL A 94 -4.47 -5.86 3.62
CA VAL A 94 -3.75 -4.66 4.06
C VAL A 94 -4.27 -3.40 3.34
N ILE A 95 -4.49 -3.46 2.02
CA ILE A 95 -5.05 -2.34 1.24
C ILE A 95 -6.46 -2.00 1.74
N ASN A 96 -7.31 -2.99 1.98
CA ASN A 96 -8.65 -2.81 2.51
C ASN A 96 -8.64 -2.10 3.88
N LEU A 97 -7.69 -2.46 4.73
CA LEU A 97 -7.54 -1.87 6.06
C LEU A 97 -7.03 -0.43 6.00
N LEU A 98 -5.99 -0.16 5.21
CA LEU A 98 -5.24 1.09 5.25
C LEU A 98 -5.72 2.14 4.23
N TYR A 99 -6.34 1.70 3.14
CA TYR A 99 -6.79 2.55 2.04
C TYR A 99 -8.26 2.33 1.70
N PRO A 100 -9.20 2.50 2.64
CA PRO A 100 -10.62 2.23 2.41
C PRO A 100 -11.22 3.08 1.28
N SER A 101 -10.65 4.25 1.00
CA SER A 101 -11.06 5.09 -0.13
C SER A 101 -10.74 4.48 -1.50
N LEU A 102 -9.68 3.69 -1.61
CA LEU A 102 -9.33 2.98 -2.86
C LEU A 102 -10.25 1.81 -3.12
N VAL A 103 -10.78 1.20 -2.06
CA VAL A 103 -11.55 -0.06 -2.12
C VAL A 103 -13.05 0.17 -2.23
N ARG A 104 -13.53 1.37 -1.94
CA ARG A 104 -14.97 1.69 -1.86
C ARG A 104 -15.80 1.18 -3.04
N ASN A 105 -15.26 1.24 -4.24
CA ASN A 105 -15.94 0.82 -5.47
C ASN A 105 -15.38 -0.49 -6.05
N GLY A 106 -14.60 -1.22 -5.26
CA GLY A 106 -13.93 -2.45 -5.67
C GLY A 106 -12.58 -2.22 -6.34
N LEU A 107 -11.73 -3.22 -6.20
CA LEU A 107 -10.44 -3.29 -6.88
C LEU A 107 -10.40 -4.56 -7.72
N LEU A 108 -9.95 -4.44 -8.95
CA LEU A 108 -9.77 -5.51 -9.91
C LEU A 108 -8.37 -6.09 -9.76
N PRO A 109 -8.21 -7.41 -9.60
CA PRO A 109 -6.89 -8.01 -9.51
C PRO A 109 -6.17 -7.95 -10.86
N VAL A 110 -4.90 -7.59 -10.82
CA VAL A 110 -3.97 -7.61 -11.96
C VAL A 110 -2.97 -8.74 -11.74
N SER A 111 -2.84 -9.63 -12.73
CA SER A 111 -1.84 -10.70 -12.71
C SER A 111 -1.46 -11.06 -14.14
N SER A 112 -0.35 -10.51 -14.63
CA SER A 112 0.16 -10.79 -15.97
C SER A 112 1.68 -10.62 -16.00
N GLY A 113 2.40 -11.70 -16.28
CA GLY A 113 3.87 -11.68 -16.35
C GLY A 113 4.51 -11.14 -15.07
N SER A 114 5.31 -10.10 -15.23
CA SER A 114 6.03 -9.41 -14.14
C SER A 114 5.16 -8.42 -13.34
N VAL A 115 3.89 -8.18 -13.76
CA VAL A 115 2.99 -7.18 -13.16
C VAL A 115 1.88 -7.87 -12.38
N LYS A 116 1.81 -7.59 -11.09
CA LYS A 116 0.77 -8.08 -10.17
C LYS A 116 0.20 -6.91 -9.38
N GLY A 117 -1.01 -7.06 -8.85
CA GLY A 117 -1.59 -6.05 -7.96
C GLY A 117 -3.06 -5.83 -8.16
N TYR A 118 -3.49 -4.58 -8.02
CA TYR A 118 -4.89 -4.19 -8.02
C TYR A 118 -5.07 -2.84 -8.70
N VAL A 119 -6.14 -2.70 -9.46
CA VAL A 119 -6.53 -1.43 -10.10
C VAL A 119 -8.01 -1.15 -9.85
N SER A 120 -8.42 0.11 -9.88
CA SER A 120 -9.83 0.47 -9.72
C SER A 120 -10.65 0.12 -10.95
N ASP A 121 -11.96 -0.07 -10.75
CA ASP A 121 -12.92 -0.04 -11.86
C ASP A 121 -12.80 1.29 -12.64
N PRO A 122 -12.98 1.29 -14.00
CA PRO A 122 -12.92 2.51 -14.81
C PRO A 122 -13.86 3.63 -14.37
N GLY A 123 -15.02 3.29 -13.79
CA GLY A 123 -15.96 4.25 -13.22
C GLY A 123 -15.53 4.84 -11.90
N SER A 124 -14.45 4.33 -11.29
CA SER A 124 -13.95 4.73 -9.98
C SER A 124 -12.61 5.43 -10.10
N THR A 125 -12.62 6.75 -10.13
CA THR A 125 -11.40 7.57 -10.24
C THR A 125 -11.22 8.48 -9.04
N MET A 126 -10.00 8.94 -8.84
CA MET A 126 -9.59 9.91 -7.82
C MET A 126 -9.25 11.25 -8.45
N SER A 127 -9.38 12.33 -7.70
CA SER A 127 -9.00 13.68 -8.17
C SER A 127 -7.48 13.87 -8.27
N THR A 128 -6.70 13.02 -7.64
CA THR A 128 -5.23 13.07 -7.61
C THR A 128 -4.62 11.70 -7.75
N ARG A 129 -3.33 11.63 -8.12
CA ARG A 129 -2.56 10.37 -8.22
C ARG A 129 -2.17 9.76 -6.85
N LYS A 130 -2.62 10.29 -5.73
CA LYS A 130 -2.32 9.74 -4.39
C LYS A 130 -2.79 8.30 -4.18
N GLY A 131 -3.74 7.84 -4.99
CA GLY A 131 -4.19 6.45 -4.99
C GLY A 131 -3.35 5.52 -5.86
N GLN A 132 -2.23 5.98 -6.40
CA GLN A 132 -1.33 5.19 -7.25
C GLN A 132 -0.08 4.83 -6.45
N LEU A 133 0.06 3.56 -6.09
CA LEU A 133 1.20 3.00 -5.38
C LEU A 133 1.91 2.00 -6.29
N PHE A 134 3.14 2.29 -6.65
CA PHE A 134 3.93 1.42 -7.52
C PHE A 134 5.14 0.88 -6.77
N PHE A 135 5.28 -0.41 -6.75
CA PHE A 135 6.40 -1.11 -6.12
C PHE A 135 7.20 -1.85 -7.18
N VAL A 136 8.47 -1.55 -7.29
CA VAL A 136 9.41 -2.26 -8.17
C VAL A 136 10.44 -2.97 -7.31
N ASN A 137 10.51 -4.28 -7.42
CA ASN A 137 11.38 -5.13 -6.60
C ASN A 137 11.29 -4.80 -5.09
N GLY A 138 10.07 -4.60 -4.58
CA GLY A 138 9.81 -4.28 -3.18
C GLY A 138 10.14 -2.84 -2.77
N ARG A 139 10.34 -1.91 -3.71
CA ARG A 139 10.57 -0.49 -3.43
C ARG A 139 9.42 0.35 -3.97
N LEU A 140 8.89 1.23 -3.14
CA LEU A 140 7.96 2.26 -3.60
C LEU A 140 8.67 3.22 -4.55
N VAL A 141 8.08 3.44 -5.72
CA VAL A 141 8.65 4.29 -6.76
C VAL A 141 7.61 5.22 -7.36
N SER A 142 8.09 6.35 -7.89
CA SER A 142 7.34 7.22 -8.79
C SER A 142 7.96 7.10 -10.19
N SER A 143 7.15 6.82 -11.19
CA SER A 143 7.64 6.62 -12.56
C SER A 143 6.59 7.01 -13.59
N ALA A 144 6.92 8.00 -14.42
CA ALA A 144 6.06 8.41 -15.52
C ALA A 144 5.82 7.30 -16.55
N VAL A 145 6.72 6.31 -16.64
CA VAL A 145 6.59 5.15 -17.52
C VAL A 145 5.45 4.24 -17.00
N ILE A 146 5.43 3.98 -15.68
CA ILE A 146 4.39 3.18 -15.05
C ILE A 146 3.04 3.90 -15.11
N GLU A 147 3.02 5.21 -14.83
CA GLU A 147 1.81 6.02 -14.91
C GLU A 147 1.19 6.00 -16.32
N LYS A 148 2.03 6.15 -17.36
CA LYS A 148 1.57 6.05 -18.75
C LYS A 148 1.05 4.66 -19.10
N GLY A 149 1.76 3.59 -18.71
CA GLY A 149 1.31 2.23 -18.94
C GLY A 149 -0.05 1.95 -18.26
N LEU A 150 -0.23 2.46 -17.03
CA LEU A 150 -1.51 2.39 -16.33
C LEU A 150 -2.63 3.10 -17.12
N GLU A 151 -2.39 4.34 -17.58
CA GLU A 151 -3.37 5.12 -18.35
C GLU A 151 -3.70 4.46 -19.70
N GLU A 152 -2.71 3.98 -20.42
CA GLU A 152 -2.87 3.25 -21.68
C GLU A 152 -3.68 1.96 -21.49
N GLY A 153 -3.50 1.24 -20.38
CA GLY A 153 -4.23 0.03 -20.05
C GLY A 153 -5.75 0.25 -19.87
N TYR A 154 -6.16 1.46 -19.48
CA TYR A 154 -7.58 1.82 -19.43
C TYR A 154 -8.18 2.19 -20.81
N GLN A 155 -7.35 2.47 -21.83
CA GLN A 155 -7.77 2.70 -23.23
C GLN A 155 -8.98 3.64 -23.37
N GLY A 156 -8.94 4.81 -22.77
CA GLY A 156 -10.00 5.81 -22.88
C GLY A 156 -11.30 5.47 -22.11
N ARG A 157 -11.30 4.43 -21.27
CA ARG A 157 -12.42 4.14 -20.38
C ARG A 157 -12.51 5.06 -19.18
N VAL A 158 -11.44 5.76 -18.87
CA VAL A 158 -11.37 6.81 -17.84
C VAL A 158 -11.46 8.16 -18.52
N PHE A 159 -12.55 8.89 -18.29
CA PHE A 159 -12.82 10.20 -18.93
C PHE A 159 -12.34 11.39 -18.08
N SER A 160 -12.21 11.20 -16.77
CA SER A 160 -11.74 12.24 -15.85
C SER A 160 -11.11 11.64 -14.60
N GLY A 161 -10.17 12.37 -14.00
CA GLY A 161 -9.47 11.90 -12.80
C GLY A 161 -8.41 10.84 -13.10
N PHE A 162 -7.96 10.17 -12.04
CA PHE A 162 -6.90 9.18 -12.07
C PHE A 162 -7.40 7.86 -11.50
N PRO A 163 -7.19 6.73 -12.19
CA PRO A 163 -7.49 5.42 -11.63
C PRO A 163 -6.62 5.15 -10.40
N ALA A 164 -7.19 4.53 -9.39
CA ALA A 164 -6.40 4.01 -8.28
C ALA A 164 -5.70 2.73 -8.72
N ALA A 165 -4.47 2.54 -8.25
CA ALA A 165 -3.67 1.38 -8.59
C ALA A 165 -2.67 1.04 -7.47
N VAL A 166 -2.53 -0.22 -7.16
CA VAL A 166 -1.46 -0.76 -6.33
C VAL A 166 -0.77 -1.84 -7.15
N LEU A 167 0.36 -1.54 -7.75
CA LEU A 167 1.07 -2.43 -8.66
C LEU A 167 2.41 -2.87 -8.06
N PHE A 168 2.67 -4.16 -8.12
CA PHE A 168 3.94 -4.81 -7.79
C PHE A 168 4.56 -5.30 -9.09
N ILE A 169 5.73 -4.78 -9.40
CA ILE A 169 6.44 -5.02 -10.66
C ILE A 169 7.76 -5.69 -10.34
N GLU A 170 7.98 -6.84 -10.93
CA GLU A 170 9.26 -7.54 -10.89
C GLU A 170 10.06 -7.19 -12.13
N ALA A 171 11.26 -6.66 -11.96
CA ALA A 171 12.15 -6.29 -13.06
C ALA A 171 13.58 -6.75 -12.78
N GLU A 172 14.30 -7.12 -13.84
CA GLU A 172 15.70 -7.50 -13.70
C GLU A 172 16.53 -6.33 -13.15
N PRO A 173 17.36 -6.54 -12.11
CA PRO A 173 18.16 -5.48 -11.51
C PRO A 173 19.07 -4.75 -12.51
N SER A 174 19.53 -5.44 -13.56
CA SER A 174 20.33 -4.88 -14.63
C SER A 174 19.57 -3.91 -15.54
N ASP A 175 18.23 -3.99 -15.57
CA ASP A 175 17.37 -3.18 -16.40
C ASP A 175 16.86 -1.92 -15.69
N ILE A 176 17.27 -1.72 -14.43
CA ILE A 176 16.80 -0.62 -13.59
C ILE A 176 17.97 0.21 -13.08
N ASP A 177 17.91 1.53 -13.24
CA ASP A 177 18.75 2.48 -12.52
C ASP A 177 17.93 3.16 -11.40
N VAL A 178 18.32 2.90 -10.15
CA VAL A 178 17.67 3.46 -8.94
C VAL A 178 18.44 4.64 -8.35
N ASN A 179 19.59 5.01 -8.92
CA ASN A 179 20.48 6.02 -8.35
C ASN A 179 20.28 7.42 -8.96
N ILE A 180 19.06 7.76 -9.31
CA ILE A 180 18.75 9.01 -10.02
C ILE A 180 18.41 10.15 -9.05
N HIS A 181 17.83 9.87 -7.89
CA HIS A 181 17.41 10.87 -6.92
C HIS A 181 17.88 10.52 -5.50
N PRO A 182 18.26 11.51 -4.65
CA PRO A 182 18.70 11.26 -3.27
C PRO A 182 17.68 10.46 -2.44
N GLY A 183 16.38 10.64 -2.69
CA GLY A 183 15.29 9.90 -2.06
C GLY A 183 15.07 8.49 -2.59
N LYS A 184 15.78 8.10 -3.68
CA LYS A 184 15.65 6.78 -4.34
C LYS A 184 14.21 6.35 -4.68
N GLN A 185 13.31 7.31 -4.80
CA GLN A 185 11.91 7.07 -5.18
C GLN A 185 11.72 7.11 -6.70
N GLU A 186 12.62 7.74 -7.44
CA GLU A 186 12.61 7.74 -8.90
C GLU A 186 13.48 6.60 -9.43
N ILE A 187 12.95 5.89 -10.41
CA ILE A 187 13.69 4.83 -11.13
C ILE A 187 13.65 5.10 -12.63
N ARG A 188 14.69 4.65 -13.30
CA ARG A 188 14.77 4.65 -14.75
C ARG A 188 14.87 3.22 -15.25
N PHE A 189 13.98 2.86 -16.16
CA PHE A 189 14.05 1.58 -16.87
C PHE A 189 14.91 1.74 -18.12
N LEU A 190 15.73 0.77 -18.45
CA LEU A 190 16.48 0.75 -19.70
C LEU A 190 15.53 0.52 -20.88
N ARG A 191 14.55 -0.38 -20.71
CA ARG A 191 13.54 -0.71 -21.73
C ARG A 191 12.18 -0.13 -21.35
N GLN A 192 12.04 1.20 -21.44
CA GLN A 192 10.86 1.93 -20.99
C GLN A 192 9.59 1.53 -21.73
N ASP A 193 9.69 1.31 -23.05
CA ASP A 193 8.54 0.96 -23.89
C ASP A 193 8.02 -0.44 -23.58
N ASP A 194 8.90 -1.41 -23.32
CA ASP A 194 8.51 -2.77 -22.93
C ASP A 194 7.76 -2.74 -21.60
N VAL A 195 8.32 -2.08 -20.58
CA VAL A 195 7.68 -1.96 -19.26
C VAL A 195 6.32 -1.26 -19.36
N ARG A 196 6.22 -0.20 -20.16
CA ARG A 196 4.96 0.52 -20.39
C ARG A 196 3.92 -0.40 -21.03
N SER A 197 4.30 -1.16 -22.06
CA SER A 197 3.43 -2.10 -22.77
C SER A 197 2.97 -3.23 -21.86
N ASP A 198 3.90 -3.82 -21.09
CA ASP A 198 3.58 -4.90 -20.16
C ASP A 198 2.54 -4.48 -19.12
N ILE A 199 2.68 -3.26 -18.59
CA ILE A 199 1.72 -2.69 -17.63
C ILE A 199 0.38 -2.43 -18.31
N ALA A 200 0.38 -1.82 -19.52
CA ALA A 200 -0.83 -1.54 -20.26
C ALA A 200 -1.61 -2.82 -20.58
N ASP A 201 -0.93 -3.87 -21.01
CA ASP A 201 -1.52 -5.16 -21.30
C ASP A 201 -2.09 -5.83 -20.05
N ALA A 202 -1.35 -5.80 -18.93
CA ALA A 202 -1.78 -6.37 -17.66
C ALA A 202 -3.05 -5.68 -17.13
N VAL A 203 -3.06 -4.35 -17.16
CA VAL A 203 -4.20 -3.53 -16.71
C VAL A 203 -5.38 -3.70 -17.65
N SER A 204 -5.19 -3.67 -18.96
CA SER A 204 -6.25 -3.85 -19.95
C SER A 204 -6.95 -5.20 -19.79
N LYS A 205 -6.20 -6.29 -19.58
CA LYS A 205 -6.77 -7.61 -19.29
C LYS A 205 -7.64 -7.59 -18.02
N ALA A 206 -7.18 -6.98 -16.94
CA ALA A 206 -7.94 -6.89 -15.70
C ALA A 206 -9.24 -6.10 -15.86
N VAL A 207 -9.18 -4.95 -16.53
CA VAL A 207 -10.33 -4.08 -16.78
C VAL A 207 -11.33 -4.69 -17.77
N MET A 208 -10.87 -5.47 -18.77
CA MET A 208 -11.75 -6.15 -19.74
C MET A 208 -12.47 -7.35 -19.14
N THR A 209 -11.82 -8.11 -18.27
CA THR A 209 -12.39 -9.34 -17.68
C THR A 209 -13.59 -9.04 -16.78
N ASP A 210 -13.62 -7.87 -16.13
CA ASP A 210 -14.70 -7.46 -15.22
C ASP A 210 -15.83 -6.64 -15.92
N ALA A 211 -15.68 -6.32 -17.22
CA ALA A 211 -16.69 -5.57 -17.99
C ALA A 211 -18.03 -6.33 -18.20
N GLY A 212 -18.21 -7.49 -17.58
CA GLY A 212 -19.34 -8.41 -17.82
C GLY A 212 -20.55 -8.24 -16.89
N VAL A 213 -20.43 -7.65 -15.68
CA VAL A 213 -21.59 -7.46 -14.76
C VAL A 213 -21.37 -6.21 -13.89
N PRO A 214 -22.27 -5.21 -13.95
CA PRO A 214 -22.25 -4.09 -13.01
C PRO A 214 -22.51 -4.61 -11.59
N LYS A 215 -21.47 -4.61 -10.73
CA LYS A 215 -21.54 -5.10 -9.33
C LYS A 215 -22.59 -4.39 -8.45
N GLY A 216 -23.15 -3.27 -8.92
CA GLY A 216 -24.26 -2.59 -8.26
C GLY A 216 -25.62 -3.34 -8.33
N PHE A 217 -25.80 -4.25 -9.29
CA PHE A 217 -27.06 -5.00 -9.42
C PHE A 217 -27.11 -6.25 -8.53
N VAL A 218 -25.99 -6.89 -8.26
CA VAL A 218 -25.96 -8.15 -7.48
C VAL A 218 -26.23 -7.90 -5.99
N LYS A 219 -25.71 -6.80 -5.41
CA LYS A 219 -25.97 -6.46 -3.99
C LYS A 219 -27.44 -6.15 -3.71
N ASN A 220 -28.17 -5.60 -4.66
CA ASN A 220 -29.60 -5.30 -4.50
C ASN A 220 -30.50 -6.54 -4.61
N ILE A 221 -30.06 -7.56 -5.36
CA ILE A 221 -30.86 -8.81 -5.53
C ILE A 221 -30.74 -9.68 -4.27
N GLU A 222 -29.54 -9.83 -3.72
CA GLU A 222 -29.35 -10.62 -2.47
C GLU A 222 -30.02 -9.95 -1.27
N SER A 223 -29.90 -8.62 -1.09
CA SER A 223 -30.55 -7.92 0.02
C SER A 223 -32.08 -7.87 -0.09
N THR A 224 -32.63 -7.95 -1.31
CA THR A 224 -34.09 -8.00 -1.55
C THR A 224 -34.63 -9.42 -1.35
N ALA A 225 -33.86 -10.44 -1.76
CA ALA A 225 -34.23 -11.84 -1.54
C ALA A 225 -34.20 -12.23 -0.07
N GLU A 226 -33.18 -11.80 0.70
CA GLU A 226 -33.12 -12.04 2.15
C GLU A 226 -34.21 -11.30 2.92
N LYS A 227 -34.60 -10.09 2.53
CA LYS A 227 -35.73 -9.37 3.11
C LYS A 227 -37.07 -10.02 2.83
N GLN A 228 -37.29 -10.55 1.62
CA GLN A 228 -38.51 -11.27 1.28
C GLN A 228 -38.62 -12.62 2.01
N LEU A 229 -37.51 -13.37 2.13
CA LEU A 229 -37.51 -14.62 2.88
C LEU A 229 -37.87 -14.41 4.36
N ASN A 230 -37.34 -13.36 4.99
CA ASN A 230 -37.62 -13.06 6.39
C ASN A 230 -39.08 -12.60 6.64
N VAL A 231 -39.69 -11.91 5.68
CA VAL A 231 -41.08 -11.50 5.75
C VAL A 231 -42.02 -12.72 5.62
N ASP A 232 -41.71 -13.64 4.69
CA ASP A 232 -42.51 -14.86 4.49
C ASP A 232 -42.42 -15.84 5.66
N VAL A 233 -41.31 -15.89 6.39
CA VAL A 233 -41.12 -16.69 7.59
C VAL A 233 -41.96 -16.14 8.74
N GLN A 234 -41.93 -14.82 8.98
CA GLN A 234 -42.71 -14.18 10.04
C GLN A 234 -44.23 -14.29 9.81
N GLN A 235 -44.72 -14.16 8.58
CA GLN A 235 -46.15 -14.32 8.26
C GLN A 235 -46.65 -15.77 8.38
N LYS A 236 -45.76 -16.76 8.28
CA LYS A 236 -46.12 -18.17 8.50
C LYS A 236 -46.16 -18.55 9.99
N GLU A 237 -45.42 -17.87 10.87
CA GLU A 237 -45.46 -18.08 12.30
C GLU A 237 -46.69 -17.43 12.94
N GLU A 238 -47.09 -16.23 12.50
CA GLU A 238 -48.31 -15.56 12.99
C GLU A 238 -49.64 -16.22 12.58
N LYS A 239 -49.64 -17.14 11.61
CA LYS A 239 -50.83 -17.89 11.19
C LYS A 239 -50.97 -19.25 11.88
N LYS A 240 -50.11 -19.59 12.83
CA LYS A 240 -50.13 -20.85 13.58
C LYS A 240 -50.48 -20.71 15.06
N GLU A 241 -50.70 -19.48 15.53
CA GLU A 241 -51.40 -19.20 16.80
C GLU A 241 -52.88 -18.84 16.51
#